data_e1f73f93c09c9b7cfbf27d431d83a2a4
#
_entry.id   e1f73f93c09c9b7cfbf27d431d83a2a4
#
_cell.length_a   1.000
_cell.length_b   1.000
_cell.length_c   1.000
_cell.angle_alpha   90.00
_cell.angle_beta   90.00
_cell.angle_gamma   90.00
#
_symmetry.space_group_name_H-M   'P 1'
#
loop_
_entity.id
_entity.type
_entity.pdbx_description
1 polymer ?
#
loop_
_entity_poly.entity_id
_entity_poly.type
_entity_poly.pdbx_seq_one_letter_code
_entity_poly.pdbx_strand_id
1 'polypeptide(L)'
;MFVIQADRQTSGRGRSGAPYFSGEGGLWATILTPLPSMDGHFRHNRSLSMAIVEASEAFALSTTGHCPLSITIKWPNDLYLADRKLCGILLENHPARSDMLVMGFGLNVNIPPAGFPDALRPLATSLSIETGETVSRSRLLEAIISRYHANLAVDADVLHVSYLTRLYRRGEPAEVEGKYGVFDGVEPDGRLRLLIGHEVHHAVSGHLRFTDTTGRLPDA
;
A
#
# COMPACT_ATOMS: atom_id res chain seq x y z
N MET A 1 -15.91 -3.36 14.31
CA MET A 1 -14.64 -3.68 13.64
C MET A 1 -13.93 -4.79 14.39
N PHE A 2 -13.33 -5.75 13.67
CA PHE A 2 -12.48 -6.81 14.23
C PHE A 2 -11.12 -6.76 13.53
N VAL A 3 -10.05 -7.09 14.26
CA VAL A 3 -8.69 -7.16 13.73
C VAL A 3 -8.10 -8.52 14.10
N ILE A 4 -7.54 -9.20 13.08
CA ILE A 4 -6.86 -10.49 13.23
C ILE A 4 -5.42 -10.27 12.79
N GLN A 5 -4.47 -10.72 13.60
CA GLN A 5 -3.04 -10.72 13.28
C GLN A 5 -2.52 -12.16 13.25
N ALA A 6 -1.62 -12.45 12.30
CA ALA A 6 -0.89 -13.71 12.23
C ALA A 6 0.61 -13.45 12.27
N ASP A 7 1.38 -14.38 12.84
CA ASP A 7 2.86 -14.31 12.83
C ASP A 7 3.42 -14.70 11.47
N ARG A 8 2.74 -15.59 10.77
CA ARG A 8 3.04 -16.01 9.39
C ARG A 8 1.77 -16.52 8.69
N GLN A 9 1.78 -16.55 7.38
CA GLN A 9 0.73 -17.19 6.59
C GLN A 9 1.33 -18.30 5.73
N THR A 10 0.66 -19.44 5.66
CA THR A 10 1.05 -20.59 4.81
C THR A 10 0.52 -20.47 3.38
N SER A 11 -0.52 -19.65 3.17
CA SER A 11 -1.20 -19.42 1.90
C SER A 11 -1.61 -17.97 1.76
N GLY A 12 -0.64 -17.05 1.95
CA GLY A 12 -0.86 -15.62 1.75
C GLY A 12 -1.31 -15.32 0.31
N ARG A 13 -2.30 -14.46 0.16
CA ARG A 13 -2.87 -14.09 -1.14
C ARG A 13 -2.81 -12.59 -1.35
N GLY A 14 -2.43 -12.23 -2.58
CA GLY A 14 -2.57 -10.88 -3.12
C GLY A 14 -3.76 -10.78 -4.08
N ARG A 15 -3.82 -9.70 -4.82
CA ARG A 15 -4.85 -9.47 -5.85
C ARG A 15 -4.84 -10.58 -6.90
N SER A 16 -6.03 -10.88 -7.44
CA SER A 16 -6.24 -11.92 -8.46
C SER A 16 -5.71 -13.31 -8.05
N GLY A 17 -5.62 -13.58 -6.73
CA GLY A 17 -5.14 -14.85 -6.21
C GLY A 17 -3.63 -15.06 -6.28
N ALA A 18 -2.86 -14.03 -6.65
CA ALA A 18 -1.39 -14.13 -6.70
C ALA A 18 -0.81 -14.51 -5.33
N PRO A 19 0.20 -15.38 -5.25
CA PRO A 19 0.87 -15.70 -3.99
C PRO A 19 1.45 -14.44 -3.33
N TYR A 20 1.29 -14.32 -2.02
CA TYR A 20 1.88 -13.25 -1.23
C TYR A 20 2.80 -13.84 -0.16
N PHE A 21 4.07 -13.51 -0.22
CA PHE A 21 5.04 -13.93 0.79
C PHE A 21 4.68 -13.36 2.16
N SER A 22 4.56 -14.24 3.16
CA SER A 22 4.12 -13.88 4.52
C SER A 22 4.93 -14.64 5.57
N GLY A 23 6.25 -14.48 5.51
CA GLY A 23 7.21 -15.11 6.44
C GLY A 23 7.23 -14.47 7.83
N GLU A 24 8.10 -14.99 8.69
CA GLU A 24 8.30 -14.44 10.04
C GLU A 24 8.87 -13.02 10.00
N GLY A 25 8.51 -12.21 10.99
CA GLY A 25 8.96 -10.82 11.12
C GLY A 25 8.05 -9.79 10.44
N GLY A 26 7.14 -10.19 9.57
CA GLY A 26 6.13 -9.30 8.99
C GLY A 26 4.95 -9.04 9.94
N LEU A 27 4.16 -8.05 9.61
CA LEU A 27 2.87 -7.74 10.22
C LEU A 27 1.78 -8.10 9.21
N TRP A 28 1.19 -9.27 9.40
CA TRP A 28 0.12 -9.81 8.57
C TRP A 28 -1.19 -9.62 9.31
N ALA A 29 -2.01 -8.68 8.86
CA ALA A 29 -3.25 -8.36 9.55
C ALA A 29 -4.44 -8.27 8.61
N THR A 30 -5.60 -8.60 9.15
CA THR A 30 -6.89 -8.46 8.47
C THR A 30 -7.82 -7.66 9.35
N ILE A 31 -8.44 -6.65 8.78
CA ILE A 31 -9.45 -5.80 9.40
C ILE A 31 -10.80 -6.14 8.78
N LEU A 32 -11.78 -6.48 9.60
CA LEU A 32 -13.18 -6.60 9.21
C LEU A 32 -13.93 -5.36 9.71
N THR A 33 -14.47 -4.58 8.78
CA THR A 33 -15.12 -3.30 9.07
C THR A 33 -16.44 -3.15 8.32
N PRO A 34 -17.43 -2.40 8.84
CA PRO A 34 -18.63 -2.06 8.07
C PRO A 34 -18.28 -1.31 6.78
N LEU A 35 -19.03 -1.62 5.72
CA LEU A 35 -18.98 -0.94 4.43
C LEU A 35 -20.39 -0.42 4.12
N PRO A 36 -20.74 0.81 4.50
CA PRO A 36 -22.11 1.33 4.35
C PRO A 36 -22.49 1.58 2.89
N SER A 37 -21.52 1.71 1.97
CA SER A 37 -21.77 1.85 0.53
C SER A 37 -20.61 1.32 -0.28
N MET A 38 -20.86 0.87 -1.51
CA MET A 38 -19.82 0.34 -2.42
C MET A 38 -18.78 1.40 -2.80
N ASP A 39 -19.13 2.67 -2.81
CA ASP A 39 -18.20 3.78 -3.08
C ASP A 39 -17.16 3.98 -1.96
N GLY A 40 -17.36 3.32 -0.82
CA GLY A 40 -16.46 3.39 0.33
C GLY A 40 -15.13 2.66 0.16
N HIS A 41 -14.99 1.74 -0.80
CA HIS A 41 -13.78 0.91 -0.94
C HIS A 41 -12.51 1.73 -1.02
N PHE A 42 -12.47 2.71 -1.92
CA PHE A 42 -11.27 3.54 -2.09
C PHE A 42 -11.03 4.44 -0.87
N ARG A 43 -12.08 4.94 -0.21
CA ARG A 43 -11.96 5.68 1.04
C ARG A 43 -11.24 4.83 2.10
N HIS A 44 -11.64 3.58 2.27
CA HIS A 44 -11.01 2.64 3.20
C HIS A 44 -9.57 2.33 2.80
N ASN A 45 -9.30 2.06 1.51
CA ASN A 45 -7.94 1.82 1.00
C ASN A 45 -7.04 3.01 1.27
N ARG A 46 -7.46 4.22 0.91
CA ARG A 46 -6.72 5.46 1.12
C ARG A 46 -6.46 5.71 2.60
N SER A 47 -7.49 5.56 3.45
CA SER A 47 -7.35 5.75 4.90
C SER A 47 -6.37 4.76 5.52
N LEU A 48 -6.40 3.49 5.09
CA LEU A 48 -5.47 2.47 5.58
C LEU A 48 -4.05 2.70 5.05
N SER A 49 -3.89 3.02 3.77
CA SER A 49 -2.57 3.33 3.18
C SER A 49 -1.90 4.48 3.92
N MET A 50 -2.62 5.59 4.13
CA MET A 50 -2.11 6.75 4.88
C MET A 50 -1.80 6.40 6.33
N ALA A 51 -2.65 5.61 6.99
CA ALA A 51 -2.41 5.17 8.37
C ALA A 51 -1.13 4.33 8.52
N ILE A 52 -0.85 3.43 7.56
CA ILE A 52 0.37 2.63 7.56
C ILE A 52 1.60 3.53 7.33
N VAL A 53 1.53 4.47 6.39
CA VAL A 53 2.60 5.46 6.14
C VAL A 53 2.91 6.25 7.41
N GLU A 54 1.90 6.92 7.97
CA GLU A 54 2.03 7.80 9.12
C GLU A 54 2.49 7.06 10.39
N ALA A 55 1.99 5.85 10.64
CA ALA A 55 2.40 5.04 11.79
C ALA A 55 3.85 4.59 11.65
N SER A 56 4.27 4.15 10.47
CA SER A 56 5.63 3.68 10.21
C SER A 56 6.65 4.82 10.30
N GLU A 57 6.35 5.99 9.74
CA GLU A 57 7.19 7.18 9.84
C GLU A 57 7.31 7.70 11.28
N ALA A 58 6.20 7.74 12.02
CA ALA A 58 6.21 8.13 13.43
C ALA A 58 7.02 7.16 14.30
N PHE A 59 6.95 5.86 14.00
CA PHE A 59 7.75 4.85 14.69
C PHE A 59 9.25 5.05 14.41
N ALA A 60 9.63 5.25 13.16
CA ALA A 60 11.02 5.52 12.78
C ALA A 60 11.55 6.78 13.48
N LEU A 61 10.77 7.87 13.47
CA LEU A 61 11.13 9.11 14.15
C LEU A 61 11.38 8.90 15.66
N SER A 62 10.51 8.10 16.32
CA SER A 62 10.63 7.84 17.76
C SER A 62 11.83 6.99 18.15
N THR A 63 12.32 6.14 17.22
CA THR A 63 13.45 5.22 17.49
C THR A 63 14.80 5.79 17.06
N THR A 64 14.85 6.48 15.94
CA THR A 64 16.10 6.97 15.35
C THR A 64 16.38 8.45 15.65
N GLY A 65 15.39 9.19 16.20
CA GLY A 65 15.46 10.63 16.42
C GLY A 65 15.30 11.49 15.15
N HIS A 66 15.23 10.87 13.98
CA HIS A 66 14.93 11.50 12.70
C HIS A 66 14.09 10.55 11.84
N CYS A 67 13.28 11.09 10.93
CA CYS A 67 12.48 10.25 10.04
C CYS A 67 13.24 10.05 8.72
N PRO A 68 13.97 8.94 8.54
CA PRO A 68 14.66 8.65 7.27
C PRO A 68 13.71 8.08 6.23
N LEU A 69 12.46 7.74 6.62
CA LEU A 69 11.53 7.03 5.75
C LEU A 69 10.76 8.00 4.86
N SER A 70 10.82 7.77 3.55
CA SER A 70 9.96 8.40 2.56
C SER A 70 9.08 7.33 1.93
N ILE A 71 8.01 6.94 2.64
CA ILE A 71 7.11 5.90 2.18
C ILE A 71 6.15 6.50 1.16
N THR A 72 6.06 5.86 0.00
CA THR A 72 5.20 6.26 -1.11
C THR A 72 4.17 5.19 -1.42
N ILE A 73 3.09 5.59 -2.09
CA ILE A 73 1.95 4.74 -2.40
C ILE A 73 1.93 4.47 -3.90
N LYS A 74 2.15 3.22 -4.30
CA LYS A 74 2.02 2.77 -5.68
C LYS A 74 0.60 2.27 -5.91
N TRP A 75 -0.13 2.95 -6.78
CA TRP A 75 -1.48 2.54 -7.16
C TRP A 75 -1.51 1.09 -7.68
N PRO A 76 -2.55 0.33 -7.32
CA PRO A 76 -3.69 0.74 -6.49
C PRO A 76 -3.51 0.50 -4.99
N ASN A 77 -2.54 -0.29 -4.53
CA ASN A 77 -2.61 -0.91 -3.21
C ASN A 77 -1.27 -1.32 -2.58
N ASP A 78 -0.17 -0.81 -3.09
CA ASP A 78 1.16 -1.16 -2.59
C ASP A 78 1.87 0.06 -1.99
N LEU A 79 2.64 -0.16 -0.93
CA LEU A 79 3.52 0.86 -0.36
C LEU A 79 4.96 0.52 -0.69
N TYR A 80 5.71 1.54 -1.06
CA TYR A 80 7.11 1.44 -1.46
C TYR A 80 8.00 2.30 -0.57
N LEU A 81 9.19 1.82 -0.32
CA LEU A 81 10.25 2.54 0.38
C LEU A 81 11.57 2.22 -0.31
N ALA A 82 12.35 3.23 -0.68
CA ALA A 82 13.61 3.08 -1.43
C ALA A 82 13.43 2.20 -2.70
N ASP A 83 12.38 2.49 -3.47
CA ASP A 83 11.99 1.76 -4.71
C ASP A 83 11.70 0.26 -4.55
N ARG A 84 11.57 -0.20 -3.31
CA ARG A 84 11.26 -1.59 -2.97
C ARG A 84 9.90 -1.69 -2.27
N LYS A 85 9.18 -2.78 -2.52
CA LYS A 85 7.88 -3.00 -1.90
C LYS A 85 8.02 -3.23 -0.39
N LEU A 86 7.34 -2.39 0.38
CA LEU A 86 7.27 -2.46 1.83
C LEU A 86 5.98 -3.15 2.31
N CYS A 87 4.85 -2.85 1.65
CA CYS A 87 3.54 -3.35 2.05
C CYS A 87 2.65 -3.61 0.84
N GLY A 88 1.75 -4.58 0.97
CA GLY A 88 0.63 -4.79 0.06
C GLY A 88 -0.68 -4.76 0.83
N ILE A 89 -1.71 -4.16 0.25
CA ILE A 89 -3.06 -4.06 0.82
C ILE A 89 -4.03 -4.79 -0.12
N LEU A 90 -4.94 -5.57 0.44
CA LEU A 90 -5.98 -6.28 -0.30
C LEU A 90 -7.34 -5.97 0.30
N LEU A 91 -8.24 -5.42 -0.50
CA LEU A 91 -9.62 -5.19 -0.12
C LEU A 91 -10.52 -6.17 -0.85
N GLU A 92 -11.37 -6.85 -0.10
CA GLU A 92 -12.35 -7.81 -0.63
C GLU A 92 -13.69 -7.59 0.07
N ASN A 93 -14.78 -7.78 -0.67
CA ASN A 93 -16.10 -7.85 -0.05
C ASN A 93 -16.20 -9.12 0.79
N HIS A 94 -16.86 -9.02 1.93
CA HIS A 94 -17.11 -10.21 2.74
C HIS A 94 -18.07 -11.15 1.97
N PRO A 95 -17.72 -12.46 1.82
CA PRO A 95 -18.46 -13.37 0.92
C PRO A 95 -19.93 -13.58 1.29
N ALA A 96 -20.29 -13.42 2.58
CA ALA A 96 -21.63 -13.61 3.10
C ALA A 96 -22.30 -12.33 3.63
N ARG A 97 -21.61 -11.20 3.61
CA ARG A 97 -22.07 -9.93 4.21
C ARG A 97 -21.68 -8.76 3.31
N SER A 98 -22.60 -8.31 2.45
CA SER A 98 -22.36 -7.19 1.52
C SER A 98 -22.16 -5.84 2.22
N ASP A 99 -22.55 -5.74 3.48
CA ASP A 99 -22.36 -4.57 4.35
C ASP A 99 -21.00 -4.57 5.09
N MET A 100 -20.11 -5.52 4.77
CA MET A 100 -18.83 -5.68 5.42
C MET A 100 -17.67 -5.74 4.42
N LEU A 101 -16.59 -5.07 4.76
CA LEU A 101 -15.33 -5.06 4.02
C LEU A 101 -14.27 -5.86 4.77
N VAL A 102 -13.54 -6.70 4.05
CA VAL A 102 -12.36 -7.41 4.51
C VAL A 102 -11.13 -6.71 3.95
N MET A 103 -10.28 -6.17 4.80
CA MET A 103 -9.06 -5.50 4.42
C MET A 103 -7.86 -6.26 4.97
N GLY A 104 -7.16 -6.99 4.10
CA GLY A 104 -5.87 -7.59 4.43
C GLY A 104 -4.74 -6.61 4.15
N PHE A 105 -3.74 -6.58 5.00
CA PHE A 105 -2.47 -5.95 4.66
C PHE A 105 -1.28 -6.77 5.14
N GLY A 106 -0.23 -6.75 4.34
CA GLY A 106 1.04 -7.38 4.67
C GLY A 106 2.15 -6.33 4.67
N LEU A 107 2.60 -5.93 5.86
CA LEU A 107 3.69 -4.98 6.06
C LEU A 107 4.96 -5.72 6.47
N ASN A 108 6.03 -5.53 5.70
CA ASN A 108 7.34 -6.06 6.02
C ASN A 108 7.96 -5.24 7.17
N VAL A 109 7.98 -5.78 8.38
CA VAL A 109 8.44 -5.05 9.58
C VAL A 109 9.87 -5.42 9.95
N ASN A 110 10.07 -6.64 10.43
CA ASN A 110 11.36 -7.13 10.94
C ASN A 110 11.92 -8.29 10.10
N ILE A 111 11.66 -8.29 8.81
CA ILE A 111 12.17 -9.32 7.91
C ILE A 111 13.60 -8.94 7.50
N PRO A 112 14.62 -9.71 7.89
CA PRO A 112 15.99 -9.42 7.46
C PRO A 112 16.17 -9.72 5.96
N PRO A 113 17.23 -9.21 5.30
CA PRO A 113 17.45 -9.47 3.87
C PRO A 113 17.43 -10.96 3.51
N ALA A 114 18.05 -11.81 4.34
CA ALA A 114 18.05 -13.26 4.15
C ALA A 114 16.70 -13.94 4.42
N GLY A 115 15.76 -13.25 5.05
CA GLY A 115 14.40 -13.74 5.30
C GLY A 115 13.50 -13.68 4.08
N PHE A 116 13.86 -12.89 3.06
CA PHE A 116 13.12 -12.87 1.80
C PHE A 116 13.60 -13.98 0.86
N PRO A 117 12.69 -14.63 0.10
CA PRO A 117 13.07 -15.47 -1.04
C PRO A 117 13.99 -14.72 -2.00
N ASP A 118 14.93 -15.42 -2.64
CA ASP A 118 15.93 -14.81 -3.53
C ASP A 118 15.31 -13.91 -4.62
N ALA A 119 14.20 -14.36 -5.21
CA ALA A 119 13.47 -13.60 -6.24
C ALA A 119 12.83 -12.29 -5.71
N LEU A 120 12.52 -12.22 -4.41
CA LEU A 120 11.92 -11.03 -3.80
C LEU A 120 12.95 -10.10 -3.15
N ARG A 121 14.14 -10.58 -2.87
CA ARG A 121 15.18 -9.80 -2.17
C ARG A 121 15.53 -8.47 -2.83
N PRO A 122 15.66 -8.37 -4.18
CA PRO A 122 15.88 -7.08 -4.82
C PRO A 122 14.62 -6.20 -4.91
N LEU A 123 13.43 -6.78 -4.74
CA LEU A 123 12.14 -6.10 -4.99
C LEU A 123 11.40 -5.69 -3.71
N ALA A 124 11.81 -6.21 -2.56
CA ALA A 124 11.15 -5.98 -1.29
C ALA A 124 12.12 -5.44 -0.23
N THR A 125 11.57 -4.68 0.71
CA THR A 125 12.29 -4.21 1.89
C THR A 125 11.43 -4.35 3.13
N SER A 126 12.00 -4.05 4.31
CA SER A 126 11.30 -4.01 5.59
C SER A 126 11.68 -2.75 6.39
N LEU A 127 10.86 -2.41 7.38
CA LEU A 127 11.17 -1.28 8.25
C LEU A 127 12.52 -1.47 8.95
N SER A 128 12.83 -2.67 9.44
CA SER A 128 14.10 -2.93 10.12
C SER A 128 15.32 -2.86 9.20
N ILE A 129 15.19 -3.15 7.92
CA ILE A 129 16.28 -2.97 6.94
C ILE A 129 16.59 -1.48 6.78
N GLU A 130 15.55 -0.65 6.67
CA GLU A 130 15.72 0.79 6.36
C GLU A 130 16.06 1.63 7.57
N THR A 131 15.65 1.21 8.79
CA THR A 131 15.92 1.93 10.04
C THR A 131 17.13 1.38 10.81
N GLY A 132 17.51 0.12 10.57
CA GLY A 132 18.46 -0.60 11.41
C GLY A 132 17.88 -1.07 12.76
N GLU A 133 16.60 -0.80 13.03
CA GLU A 133 15.98 -1.00 14.33
C GLU A 133 14.88 -2.08 14.30
N THR A 134 14.71 -2.78 15.41
CA THR A 134 13.61 -3.72 15.58
C THR A 134 12.34 -2.99 16.02
N VAL A 135 11.26 -3.24 15.30
CA VAL A 135 9.96 -2.58 15.49
C VAL A 135 8.99 -3.50 16.24
N SER A 136 8.35 -3.01 17.30
CA SER A 136 7.27 -3.74 17.97
C SER A 136 6.04 -3.83 17.05
N ARG A 137 5.78 -5.04 16.51
CA ARG A 137 4.66 -5.27 15.58
C ARG A 137 3.30 -4.98 16.20
N SER A 138 3.10 -5.31 17.48
CA SER A 138 1.83 -5.04 18.18
C SER A 138 1.60 -3.54 18.38
N ARG A 139 2.60 -2.79 18.84
CA ARG A 139 2.49 -1.32 18.98
C ARG A 139 2.29 -0.63 17.63
N LEU A 140 2.96 -1.12 16.59
CA LEU A 140 2.77 -0.60 15.24
C LEU A 140 1.36 -0.88 14.73
N LEU A 141 0.81 -2.08 14.96
CA LEU A 141 -0.57 -2.41 14.62
C LEU A 141 -1.57 -1.50 15.35
N GLU A 142 -1.41 -1.30 16.66
CA GLU A 142 -2.26 -0.39 17.45
C GLU A 142 -2.22 1.04 16.87
N ALA A 143 -1.03 1.55 16.53
CA ALA A 143 -0.87 2.85 15.91
C ALA A 143 -1.54 2.94 14.53
N ILE A 144 -1.39 1.91 13.69
CA ILE A 144 -2.05 1.83 12.37
C ILE A 144 -3.57 1.87 12.53
N ILE A 145 -4.12 1.06 13.43
CA ILE A 145 -5.58 1.01 13.65
C ILE A 145 -6.11 2.34 14.17
N SER A 146 -5.41 2.96 15.12
CA SER A 146 -5.79 4.28 15.64
C SER A 146 -5.80 5.34 14.54
N ARG A 147 -4.74 5.41 13.71
CA ARG A 147 -4.65 6.36 12.59
C ARG A 147 -5.66 6.07 11.50
N TYR A 148 -5.92 4.79 11.21
CA TYR A 148 -6.94 4.41 10.24
C TYR A 148 -8.32 4.96 10.65
N HIS A 149 -8.71 4.84 11.94
CA HIS A 149 -9.94 5.44 12.44
C HIS A 149 -9.93 6.96 12.35
N ALA A 150 -8.83 7.60 12.71
CA ALA A 150 -8.69 9.04 12.60
C ALA A 150 -8.83 9.49 11.13
N ASN A 151 -8.20 8.80 10.18
CA ASN A 151 -8.25 9.12 8.76
C ASN A 151 -9.66 8.92 8.16
N LEU A 152 -10.46 7.98 8.67
CA LEU A 152 -11.87 7.85 8.28
C LEU A 152 -12.74 9.04 8.74
N ALA A 153 -12.33 9.77 9.78
CA ALA A 153 -13.02 10.95 10.27
C ALA A 153 -12.56 12.25 9.59
N VAL A 154 -11.41 12.23 8.90
CA VAL A 154 -10.91 13.39 8.13
C VAL A 154 -11.82 13.62 6.92
N ASP A 155 -11.98 14.89 6.56
CA ASP A 155 -12.64 15.26 5.31
C ASP A 155 -12.02 14.53 4.11
N ALA A 156 -12.87 14.03 3.20
CA ALA A 156 -12.45 13.15 2.11
C ALA A 156 -11.48 13.85 1.14
N ASP A 157 -11.68 15.14 0.89
CA ASP A 157 -10.84 15.91 -0.04
C ASP A 157 -9.50 16.25 0.60
N VAL A 158 -9.48 16.59 1.89
CA VAL A 158 -8.25 16.84 2.66
C VAL A 158 -7.38 15.58 2.69
N LEU A 159 -7.96 14.43 2.99
CA LEU A 159 -7.23 13.16 2.99
C LEU A 159 -6.77 12.79 1.58
N HIS A 160 -7.57 13.12 0.55
CA HIS A 160 -7.20 12.85 -0.83
C HIS A 160 -6.01 13.69 -1.28
N VAL A 161 -6.00 14.97 -0.98
CA VAL A 161 -4.84 15.85 -1.26
C VAL A 161 -3.57 15.29 -0.61
N SER A 162 -3.66 14.89 0.66
CA SER A 162 -2.52 14.29 1.39
C SER A 162 -2.07 12.98 0.74
N TYR A 163 -3.00 12.13 0.29
CA TYR A 163 -2.71 10.89 -0.43
C TYR A 163 -1.98 11.16 -1.75
N LEU A 164 -2.39 12.16 -2.53
CA LEU A 164 -1.76 12.52 -3.80
C LEU A 164 -0.30 12.94 -3.65
N THR A 165 0.09 13.54 -2.52
CA THR A 165 1.48 13.91 -2.25
C THR A 165 2.38 12.70 -2.00
N ARG A 166 1.79 11.54 -1.70
CA ARG A 166 2.50 10.28 -1.41
C ARG A 166 2.54 9.32 -2.60
N LEU A 167 2.00 9.71 -3.77
CA LEU A 167 2.00 8.83 -4.92
C LEU A 167 3.42 8.55 -5.43
N TYR A 168 3.72 7.26 -5.56
CA TYR A 168 5.00 6.78 -6.07
C TYR A 168 5.15 7.13 -7.55
N ARG A 169 6.22 7.85 -7.89
CA ARG A 169 6.61 8.20 -9.26
C ARG A 169 5.51 8.92 -10.06
N ARG A 170 4.70 9.75 -9.39
CA ARG A 170 3.74 10.61 -10.07
C ARG A 170 4.47 11.58 -11.03
N GLY A 171 3.93 11.74 -12.23
CA GLY A 171 4.53 12.56 -13.29
C GLY A 171 5.48 11.79 -14.21
N GLU A 172 5.73 10.50 -13.95
CA GLU A 172 6.62 9.69 -14.77
C GLU A 172 5.88 8.88 -15.84
N PRO A 173 6.58 8.48 -16.92
CA PRO A 173 6.02 7.62 -17.95
C PRO A 173 5.62 6.26 -17.38
N ALA A 174 4.44 5.81 -17.74
CA ALA A 174 3.87 4.56 -17.21
C ALA A 174 2.97 3.87 -18.23
N GLU A 175 2.72 2.59 -17.95
CA GLU A 175 1.78 1.74 -18.67
C GLU A 175 0.73 1.20 -17.69
N VAL A 176 -0.53 1.22 -18.10
CA VAL A 176 -1.64 0.53 -17.45
C VAL A 176 -2.63 0.03 -18.50
N GLU A 177 -3.08 -1.24 -18.38
CA GLU A 177 -4.04 -1.86 -19.31
C GLU A 177 -3.62 -1.79 -20.80
N GLY A 178 -2.30 -1.86 -21.08
CA GLY A 178 -1.74 -1.77 -22.42
C GLY A 178 -1.69 -0.33 -23.00
N LYS A 179 -2.05 0.68 -22.20
CA LYS A 179 -1.98 2.09 -22.59
C LYS A 179 -0.76 2.76 -21.96
N TYR A 180 -0.06 3.55 -22.76
CA TYR A 180 1.16 4.26 -22.37
C TYR A 180 0.88 5.76 -22.27
N GLY A 181 1.39 6.38 -21.21
CA GLY A 181 1.21 7.81 -20.95
C GLY A 181 2.00 8.27 -19.73
N VAL A 182 1.65 9.41 -19.18
CA VAL A 182 2.21 9.92 -17.92
C VAL A 182 1.26 9.64 -16.77
N PHE A 183 1.74 9.03 -15.69
CA PHE A 183 0.95 8.84 -14.46
C PHE A 183 0.66 10.19 -13.81
N ASP A 184 -0.52 10.74 -14.03
CA ASP A 184 -0.91 12.06 -13.54
C ASP A 184 -1.44 12.03 -12.09
N GLY A 185 -2.00 10.92 -11.66
CA GLY A 185 -2.53 10.78 -10.29
C GLY A 185 -3.67 9.79 -10.16
N VAL A 186 -4.48 10.00 -9.13
CA VAL A 186 -5.64 9.16 -8.80
C VAL A 186 -6.83 10.06 -8.51
N GLU A 187 -8.00 9.71 -9.02
CA GLU A 187 -9.25 10.43 -8.78
C GLU A 187 -9.76 10.20 -7.33
N PRO A 188 -10.67 11.04 -6.83
CA PRO A 188 -11.28 10.84 -5.50
C PRO A 188 -12.00 9.50 -5.34
N ASP A 189 -12.47 8.89 -6.43
CA ASP A 189 -13.10 7.57 -6.48
C ASP A 189 -12.11 6.40 -6.61
N GLY A 190 -10.82 6.69 -6.76
CA GLY A 190 -9.73 5.69 -6.81
C GLY A 190 -9.29 5.30 -8.21
N ARG A 191 -9.93 5.79 -9.25
CA ARG A 191 -9.47 5.55 -10.62
C ARG A 191 -8.11 6.22 -10.87
N LEU A 192 -7.19 5.49 -11.48
CA LEU A 192 -5.93 6.03 -11.93
C LEU A 192 -6.14 6.98 -13.10
N ARG A 193 -5.38 8.06 -13.14
CA ARG A 193 -5.31 9.02 -14.25
C ARG A 193 -4.00 8.81 -15.02
N LEU A 194 -4.11 8.45 -16.29
CA LEU A 194 -3.00 8.37 -17.22
C LEU A 194 -3.19 9.43 -18.31
N LEU A 195 -2.26 10.37 -18.41
CA LEU A 195 -2.29 11.42 -19.43
C LEU A 195 -1.64 10.89 -20.72
N ILE A 196 -2.43 10.83 -21.80
CA ILE A 196 -2.01 10.36 -23.12
C ILE A 196 -2.16 11.53 -24.10
N GLY A 197 -1.06 12.19 -24.42
CA GLY A 197 -1.13 13.47 -25.17
C GLY A 197 -1.89 14.53 -24.38
N HIS A 198 -3.07 14.94 -24.86
CA HIS A 198 -3.95 15.92 -24.19
C HIS A 198 -5.18 15.28 -23.55
N GLU A 199 -5.32 13.96 -23.59
CA GLU A 199 -6.47 13.24 -23.07
C GLU A 199 -6.12 12.51 -21.77
N VAL A 200 -7.09 12.41 -20.85
CA VAL A 200 -6.96 11.62 -19.62
C VAL A 200 -7.67 10.29 -19.81
N HIS A 201 -6.89 9.21 -19.74
CA HIS A 201 -7.43 7.86 -19.60
C HIS A 201 -7.57 7.50 -18.13
N HIS A 202 -8.75 6.94 -17.76
CA HIS A 202 -9.00 6.46 -16.42
C HIS A 202 -8.97 4.93 -16.37
N ALA A 203 -8.15 4.36 -15.48
CA ALA A 203 -8.13 2.92 -15.20
C ALA A 203 -8.74 2.64 -13.82
N VAL A 204 -9.65 1.68 -13.77
CA VAL A 204 -10.34 1.25 -12.53
C VAL A 204 -9.52 0.19 -11.78
N SER A 205 -8.77 -0.62 -12.52
CA SER A 205 -7.96 -1.73 -12.02
C SER A 205 -6.69 -1.88 -12.87
N GLY A 206 -5.85 -2.83 -12.55
CA GLY A 206 -4.67 -3.13 -13.37
C GLY A 206 -3.37 -3.08 -12.59
N HIS A 207 -2.28 -3.20 -13.32
CA HIS A 207 -0.91 -3.08 -12.81
C HIS A 207 -0.28 -1.84 -13.41
N LEU A 208 0.01 -0.85 -12.57
CA LEU A 208 0.77 0.32 -12.98
C LEU A 208 2.25 -0.08 -13.10
N ARG A 209 2.80 0.01 -14.30
CA ARG A 209 4.22 -0.25 -14.60
C ARG A 209 4.86 1.03 -15.09
N PHE A 210 5.99 1.37 -14.50
CA PHE A 210 6.77 2.53 -14.96
C PHE A 210 7.69 2.12 -16.09
N THR A 211 7.78 2.96 -17.11
CA THR A 211 8.62 2.75 -18.29
C THR A 211 9.77 3.75 -18.28
N ASP A 212 10.79 3.52 -19.09
CA ASP A 212 11.77 4.55 -19.41
C ASP A 212 11.15 5.64 -20.30
N THR A 213 11.92 6.66 -20.60
CA THR A 213 11.50 7.79 -21.46
C THR A 213 11.21 7.37 -22.90
N THR A 214 11.56 6.16 -23.31
CA THR A 214 11.26 5.60 -24.64
C THR A 214 10.01 4.73 -24.64
N GLY A 215 9.32 4.58 -23.49
CA GLY A 215 8.16 3.72 -23.31
C GLY A 215 8.51 2.25 -23.13
N ARG A 216 9.80 1.91 -22.89
CA ARG A 216 10.22 0.55 -22.60
C ARG A 216 10.00 0.22 -21.13
N LEU A 217 9.42 -0.95 -20.86
CA LEU A 217 9.40 -1.50 -19.51
C LEU A 217 10.84 -1.86 -19.10
N PRO A 218 11.26 -1.58 -17.86
CA PRO A 218 12.54 -2.10 -17.36
C PRO A 218 12.52 -3.62 -17.49
N ASP A 219 13.63 -4.19 -17.91
CA ASP A 219 13.81 -5.64 -18.00
C ASP A 219 13.47 -6.27 -16.63
N ALA A 220 12.63 -7.31 -16.65
CA ALA A 220 12.10 -7.99 -15.47
C ALA A 220 13.15 -8.86 -14.79
#